data_f794d78a620cb7faf15a4f19bd0d5070
#
_entry.id   f794d78a620cb7faf15a4f19bd0d5070
#
_cell.length_a   1.000
_cell.length_b   1.000
_cell.length_c   1.000
_cell.angle_alpha   90.00
_cell.angle_beta   90.00
_cell.angle_gamma   90.00
#
_symmetry.space_group_name_H-M   'P 1'
#
loop_
_entity.id
_entity.type
_entity.pdbx_description
1 polymer ?
#
loop_
_entity_poly.entity_id
_entity_poly.type
_entity_poly.pdbx_seq_one_letter_code
_entity_poly.pdbx_strand_id
1 'polypeptide(L)'
;MRKTIWTTLAVILIFLVWYLVADRKTPFTGNARVKAIATQIVPQVTGTVTEVLVENGQVVSAGDILVRIDSRPYEIQRSKAEADLETATQEVGASSAEVSAAQAKLARAQSDLDTMRIQTERVFALEKKGLIAVSKADDARGQLAESEANYENAKADLEKAKQRLGDDGIENPKIQRALAALADAELNLEWTELRAPATGVISNLLIAPGTYARSGQDLLTFLDATDVWVEAYFTENNLGRASVGSPVDVVLDMHPGQIVPGVIESFSSAVSLSGGDEPGQLASPPSTKGFLREPERFPVRIVLPGYEAGNAEDDLRFQLNGQADVIMYLSDNSLLNMVGRAYIRLVSILSYAY
;
A
#
# COMPACT_ATOMS: atom_id res chain seq x y z
N MET A 1 51.54 -25.24 48.61
CA MET A 1 50.46 -25.91 47.89
C MET A 1 49.03 -25.58 48.44
N ARG A 2 48.67 -25.80 49.72
CA ARG A 2 47.31 -25.50 50.22
C ARG A 2 46.92 -24.02 50.04
N LYS A 3 47.78 -23.08 50.30
CA LYS A 3 47.51 -21.62 50.17
C LYS A 3 47.27 -21.23 48.68
N THR A 4 48.05 -21.79 47.76
CA THR A 4 47.90 -21.55 46.32
C THR A 4 46.58 -22.11 45.75
N ILE A 5 46.14 -23.28 46.27
CA ILE A 5 44.85 -23.88 45.86
C ILE A 5 43.69 -22.98 46.34
N TRP A 6 43.76 -22.49 47.59
CA TRP A 6 42.70 -21.60 48.09
C TRP A 6 42.65 -20.23 47.38
N THR A 7 43.82 -19.69 46.99
CA THR A 7 43.87 -18.43 46.24
C THR A 7 43.30 -18.61 44.81
N THR A 8 43.65 -19.71 44.15
CA THR A 8 43.07 -19.98 42.80
C THR A 8 41.55 -20.22 42.90
N LEU A 9 41.10 -20.95 43.90
CA LEU A 9 39.66 -21.20 44.10
C LEU A 9 38.89 -19.90 44.41
N ALA A 10 39.46 -19.01 45.21
CA ALA A 10 38.89 -17.70 45.48
C ALA A 10 38.82 -16.81 44.23
N VAL A 11 39.88 -16.83 43.42
CA VAL A 11 39.87 -16.09 42.12
C VAL A 11 38.81 -16.61 41.18
N ILE A 12 38.69 -17.95 41.05
CA ILE A 12 37.65 -18.56 40.20
C ILE A 12 36.26 -18.18 40.73
N LEU A 13 36.03 -18.20 42.05
CA LEU A 13 34.74 -17.82 42.63
C LEU A 13 34.41 -16.34 42.35
N ILE A 14 35.40 -15.45 42.49
CA ILE A 14 35.24 -14.02 42.17
C ILE A 14 34.89 -13.83 40.68
N PHE A 15 35.55 -14.53 39.77
CA PHE A 15 35.23 -14.50 38.35
C PHE A 15 33.84 -15.06 38.05
N LEU A 16 33.42 -16.15 38.72
CA LEU A 16 32.09 -16.67 38.56
C LEU A 16 31.00 -15.71 39.02
N VAL A 17 31.18 -15.11 40.22
CA VAL A 17 30.24 -14.09 40.75
C VAL A 17 30.21 -12.87 39.79
N TRP A 18 31.37 -12.44 39.34
CA TRP A 18 31.49 -11.39 38.33
C TRP A 18 30.72 -11.71 37.07
N TYR A 19 30.91 -12.89 36.48
CA TYR A 19 30.23 -13.34 35.27
C TYR A 19 28.71 -13.33 35.45
N LEU A 20 28.19 -13.87 36.55
CA LEU A 20 26.75 -13.88 36.84
C LEU A 20 26.15 -12.48 37.02
N VAL A 21 26.93 -11.54 37.54
CA VAL A 21 26.49 -10.15 37.71
C VAL A 21 26.56 -9.39 36.37
N ALA A 22 27.61 -9.63 35.62
CA ALA A 22 27.81 -9.00 34.30
C ALA A 22 26.70 -9.45 33.33
N ASP A 23 26.41 -10.74 33.26
CA ASP A 23 25.37 -11.32 32.40
C ASP A 23 23.97 -10.70 32.67
N ARG A 24 23.71 -10.26 33.89
CA ARG A 24 22.43 -9.63 34.29
C ARG A 24 22.38 -8.10 34.13
N LYS A 25 23.51 -7.43 34.07
CA LYS A 25 23.58 -5.96 34.07
C LYS A 25 24.11 -5.39 32.77
N THR A 26 24.96 -6.12 32.09
CA THR A 26 25.52 -5.81 30.78
C THR A 26 25.46 -7.04 29.87
N PRO A 27 24.23 -7.56 29.59
CA PRO A 27 24.09 -8.76 28.76
C PRO A 27 24.64 -8.55 27.37
N PHE A 28 25.35 -9.58 26.89
CA PHE A 28 25.93 -9.64 25.57
C PHE A 28 25.29 -10.74 24.73
N THR A 29 25.12 -10.51 23.46
CA THR A 29 24.71 -11.54 22.50
C THR A 29 25.43 -11.38 21.18
N GLY A 30 25.96 -12.49 20.63
CA GLY A 30 26.44 -12.60 19.25
C GLY A 30 25.37 -13.14 18.29
N ASN A 31 24.14 -13.36 18.80
CA ASN A 31 23.02 -13.76 17.96
C ASN A 31 22.18 -12.54 17.62
N ALA A 32 22.74 -11.65 16.83
CA ALA A 32 22.04 -10.51 16.29
C ALA A 32 22.22 -10.42 14.78
N ARG A 33 21.23 -9.89 14.10
CA ARG A 33 21.24 -9.73 12.65
C ARG A 33 20.66 -8.40 12.24
N VAL A 34 21.23 -7.82 11.20
CA VAL A 34 20.66 -6.66 10.53
C VAL A 34 19.41 -7.09 9.77
N LYS A 35 18.31 -6.43 10.01
CA LYS A 35 17.01 -6.66 9.36
C LYS A 35 16.56 -5.37 8.66
N ALA A 36 15.89 -5.55 7.55
CA ALA A 36 15.15 -4.51 6.83
C ALA A 36 13.90 -5.13 6.24
N ILE A 37 12.95 -4.32 5.85
CA ILE A 37 11.77 -4.79 5.15
C ILE A 37 12.17 -5.16 3.71
N ALA A 38 12.05 -6.42 3.38
CA ALA A 38 12.25 -6.93 2.02
C ALA A 38 10.88 -7.08 1.35
N THR A 39 10.63 -6.30 0.31
CA THR A 39 9.39 -6.33 -0.47
C THR A 39 9.67 -6.91 -1.85
N GLN A 40 8.90 -7.89 -2.24
CA GLN A 40 8.93 -8.41 -3.60
C GLN A 40 8.16 -7.48 -4.52
N ILE A 41 8.81 -6.98 -5.56
CA ILE A 41 8.16 -6.14 -6.57
C ILE A 41 7.53 -7.06 -7.63
N VAL A 42 6.20 -7.01 -7.67
CA VAL A 42 5.39 -7.81 -8.58
C VAL A 42 4.64 -6.90 -9.55
N PRO A 43 4.60 -7.21 -10.84
CA PRO A 43 3.80 -6.47 -11.80
C PRO A 43 2.32 -6.76 -11.58
N GLN A 44 1.49 -5.74 -11.76
CA GLN A 44 0.03 -5.87 -11.70
C GLN A 44 -0.56 -6.21 -13.07
N VAL A 45 0.18 -5.90 -14.14
CA VAL A 45 -0.18 -6.19 -15.52
C VAL A 45 0.80 -7.17 -16.16
N THR A 46 0.37 -7.86 -17.20
CA THR A 46 1.14 -8.88 -17.89
C THR A 46 1.68 -8.34 -19.21
N GLY A 47 2.95 -8.56 -19.49
CA GLY A 47 3.54 -8.13 -20.77
C GLY A 47 5.03 -8.41 -20.87
N THR A 48 5.63 -8.06 -21.99
CA THR A 48 7.07 -8.19 -22.19
C THR A 48 7.78 -7.00 -21.55
N VAL A 49 8.83 -7.26 -20.78
CA VAL A 49 9.74 -6.23 -20.25
C VAL A 49 10.47 -5.60 -21.42
N THR A 50 10.31 -4.29 -21.59
CA THR A 50 10.99 -3.52 -22.64
C THR A 50 12.31 -2.97 -22.16
N GLU A 51 12.33 -2.48 -20.91
CA GLU A 51 13.52 -1.86 -20.31
C GLU A 51 13.62 -2.26 -18.83
N VAL A 52 14.86 -2.43 -18.38
CA VAL A 52 15.22 -2.55 -16.96
C VAL A 52 16.17 -1.38 -16.68
N LEU A 53 15.74 -0.46 -15.81
CA LEU A 53 16.39 0.84 -15.61
C LEU A 53 17.27 0.86 -14.35
N VAL A 54 17.39 -0.27 -13.67
CA VAL A 54 18.15 -0.40 -12.42
C VAL A 54 19.09 -1.61 -12.46
N GLU A 55 20.09 -1.56 -11.61
CA GLU A 55 21.06 -2.64 -11.43
C GLU A 55 20.93 -3.28 -10.04
N ASN A 56 21.43 -4.50 -9.91
CA ASN A 56 21.47 -5.18 -8.62
C ASN A 56 22.43 -4.46 -7.65
N GLY A 57 21.95 -4.13 -6.44
CA GLY A 57 22.68 -3.34 -5.45
C GLY A 57 22.57 -1.82 -5.64
N GLN A 58 21.82 -1.34 -6.63
CA GLN A 58 21.59 0.08 -6.84
C GLN A 58 20.65 0.66 -5.79
N VAL A 59 21.01 1.84 -5.27
CA VAL A 59 20.11 2.66 -4.44
C VAL A 59 19.14 3.41 -5.35
N VAL A 60 17.85 3.38 -5.01
CA VAL A 60 16.77 4.05 -5.73
C VAL A 60 15.95 4.89 -4.78
N SER A 61 15.36 5.96 -5.28
CA SER A 61 14.44 6.84 -4.54
C SER A 61 12.98 6.42 -4.75
N ALA A 62 12.12 6.81 -3.82
CA ALA A 62 10.68 6.61 -3.97
C ALA A 62 10.16 7.18 -5.30
N GLY A 63 9.41 6.37 -6.05
CA GLY A 63 8.85 6.74 -7.36
C GLY A 63 9.76 6.52 -8.57
N ASP A 64 11.04 6.17 -8.38
CA ASP A 64 11.93 5.84 -9.49
C ASP A 64 11.39 4.64 -10.29
N ILE A 65 11.48 4.71 -11.60
CA ILE A 65 11.04 3.63 -12.48
C ILE A 65 12.11 2.53 -12.47
N LEU A 66 11.71 1.33 -12.07
CA LEU A 66 12.58 0.17 -11.99
C LEU A 66 12.56 -0.64 -13.29
N VAL A 67 11.35 -0.90 -13.79
CA VAL A 67 11.12 -1.76 -14.95
C VAL A 67 9.97 -1.18 -15.77
N ARG A 68 10.09 -1.27 -17.10
CA ARG A 68 9.01 -0.96 -18.04
C ARG A 68 8.52 -2.21 -18.73
N ILE A 69 7.22 -2.37 -18.75
CA ILE A 69 6.49 -3.39 -19.51
C ILE A 69 5.97 -2.74 -20.80
N ASP A 70 5.78 -3.49 -21.88
CA ASP A 70 5.24 -2.99 -23.15
C ASP A 70 3.89 -2.31 -22.94
N SER A 71 3.86 -0.98 -23.04
CA SER A 71 2.68 -0.14 -22.81
C SER A 71 1.69 -0.15 -23.99
N ARG A 72 2.15 -0.51 -25.19
CA ARG A 72 1.34 -0.39 -26.43
C ARG A 72 -0.03 -1.07 -26.36
N PRO A 73 -0.19 -2.28 -25.83
CA PRO A 73 -1.51 -2.89 -25.69
C PRO A 73 -2.44 -2.08 -24.76
N TYR A 74 -1.90 -1.49 -23.72
CA TYR A 74 -2.61 -0.70 -22.70
C TYR A 74 -2.95 0.71 -23.20
N GLU A 75 -2.09 1.33 -24.01
CA GLU A 75 -2.37 2.58 -24.72
C GLU A 75 -3.55 2.42 -25.69
N ILE A 76 -3.60 1.29 -26.41
CA ILE A 76 -4.73 0.95 -27.29
C ILE A 76 -6.02 0.77 -26.47
N GLN A 77 -5.96 0.10 -25.32
CA GLN A 77 -7.12 -0.07 -24.42
C GLN A 77 -7.63 1.27 -23.91
N ARG A 78 -6.73 2.17 -23.48
CA ARG A 78 -7.08 3.52 -23.03
C ARG A 78 -7.76 4.30 -24.18
N SER A 79 -7.16 4.32 -25.37
CA SER A 79 -7.73 5.02 -26.53
C SER A 79 -9.10 4.50 -26.92
N LYS A 80 -9.32 3.17 -26.79
CA LYS A 80 -10.64 2.56 -27.01
C LYS A 80 -11.64 3.04 -25.95
N ALA A 81 -11.26 3.05 -24.68
CA ALA A 81 -12.14 3.50 -23.60
C ALA A 81 -12.47 5.00 -23.71
N GLU A 82 -11.53 5.83 -24.19
CA GLU A 82 -11.78 7.25 -24.51
C GLU A 82 -12.84 7.41 -25.62
N ALA A 83 -12.76 6.61 -26.69
CA ALA A 83 -13.73 6.61 -27.77
C ALA A 83 -15.12 6.12 -27.33
N ASP A 84 -15.15 5.10 -26.44
CA ASP A 84 -16.39 4.59 -25.84
C ASP A 84 -17.05 5.66 -24.95
N LEU A 85 -16.29 6.44 -24.21
CA LEU A 85 -16.77 7.56 -23.41
C LEU A 85 -17.35 8.67 -24.30
N GLU A 86 -16.67 9.01 -25.38
CA GLU A 86 -17.17 9.99 -26.34
C GLU A 86 -18.51 9.54 -26.95
N THR A 87 -18.60 8.27 -27.33
CA THR A 87 -19.82 7.67 -27.87
C THR A 87 -20.96 7.72 -26.85
N ALA A 88 -20.71 7.35 -25.60
CA ALA A 88 -21.70 7.43 -24.52
C ALA A 88 -22.20 8.87 -24.29
N THR A 89 -21.29 9.82 -24.34
CA THR A 89 -21.62 11.25 -24.19
C THR A 89 -22.49 11.76 -25.33
N GLN A 90 -22.18 11.36 -26.59
CA GLN A 90 -22.98 11.71 -27.76
C GLN A 90 -24.39 11.08 -27.69
N GLU A 91 -24.50 9.82 -27.29
CA GLU A 91 -25.80 9.14 -27.10
C GLU A 91 -26.67 9.83 -26.04
N VAL A 92 -26.10 10.19 -24.92
CA VAL A 92 -26.82 10.92 -23.84
C VAL A 92 -27.25 12.30 -24.34
N GLY A 93 -26.36 13.01 -25.02
CA GLY A 93 -26.69 14.30 -25.64
C GLY A 93 -27.83 14.20 -26.66
N ALA A 94 -27.84 13.17 -27.50
CA ALA A 94 -28.95 12.91 -28.43
C ALA A 94 -30.26 12.61 -27.71
N SER A 95 -30.23 11.81 -26.62
CA SER A 95 -31.41 11.52 -25.79
C SER A 95 -31.94 12.79 -25.09
N SER A 96 -31.05 13.68 -24.62
CA SER A 96 -31.43 14.98 -24.03
C SER A 96 -32.12 15.89 -25.05
N ALA A 97 -31.62 15.88 -26.31
CA ALA A 97 -32.26 16.59 -27.40
C ALA A 97 -33.66 16.04 -27.74
N GLU A 98 -33.84 14.69 -27.66
CA GLU A 98 -35.17 14.06 -27.81
C GLU A 98 -36.15 14.53 -26.73
N VAL A 99 -35.71 14.63 -25.48
CA VAL A 99 -36.55 15.17 -24.37
C VAL A 99 -36.93 16.61 -24.66
N SER A 100 -36.01 17.44 -25.10
CA SER A 100 -36.28 18.84 -25.43
C SER A 100 -37.30 18.97 -26.56
N ALA A 101 -37.19 18.13 -27.60
CA ALA A 101 -38.13 18.11 -28.71
C ALA A 101 -39.52 17.63 -28.27
N ALA A 102 -39.59 16.63 -27.38
CA ALA A 102 -40.87 16.14 -26.82
C ALA A 102 -41.53 17.20 -25.90
N GLN A 103 -40.73 17.96 -25.12
CA GLN A 103 -41.22 19.11 -24.34
C GLN A 103 -41.84 20.19 -25.23
N ALA A 104 -41.22 20.54 -26.35
CA ALA A 104 -41.75 21.52 -27.28
C ALA A 104 -43.06 21.03 -27.92
N LYS A 105 -43.19 19.72 -28.26
CA LYS A 105 -44.43 19.10 -28.76
C LYS A 105 -45.54 19.19 -27.72
N LEU A 106 -45.26 18.87 -26.46
CA LEU A 106 -46.22 18.95 -25.36
C LEU A 106 -46.71 20.40 -25.17
N ALA A 107 -45.79 21.36 -25.15
CA ALA A 107 -46.15 22.78 -25.01
C ALA A 107 -47.09 23.26 -26.14
N ARG A 108 -46.84 22.78 -27.40
CA ARG A 108 -47.74 23.07 -28.52
C ARG A 108 -49.13 22.41 -28.32
N ALA A 109 -49.17 21.13 -28.01
CA ALA A 109 -50.43 20.43 -27.81
C ALA A 109 -51.23 21.03 -26.64
N GLN A 110 -50.59 21.50 -25.59
CA GLN A 110 -51.20 22.26 -24.51
C GLN A 110 -51.87 23.54 -24.98
N SER A 111 -51.14 24.35 -25.80
CA SER A 111 -51.69 25.59 -26.33
C SER A 111 -52.87 25.37 -27.27
N ASP A 112 -52.80 24.31 -28.09
CA ASP A 112 -53.90 23.90 -28.98
C ASP A 112 -55.14 23.46 -28.20
N LEU A 113 -54.95 22.70 -27.14
CA LEU A 113 -56.04 22.27 -26.21
C LEU A 113 -56.67 23.45 -25.49
N ASP A 114 -55.89 24.38 -24.96
CA ASP A 114 -56.40 25.56 -24.26
C ASP A 114 -57.21 26.44 -25.22
N THR A 115 -56.76 26.59 -26.44
CA THR A 115 -57.49 27.33 -27.51
C THR A 115 -58.82 26.62 -27.80
N MET A 116 -58.78 25.31 -27.97
CA MET A 116 -59.99 24.53 -28.29
C MET A 116 -60.98 24.55 -27.12
N ARG A 117 -60.51 24.50 -25.89
CA ARG A 117 -61.39 24.66 -24.68
C ARG A 117 -62.14 25.98 -24.70
N ILE A 118 -61.43 27.09 -24.92
CA ILE A 118 -62.07 28.41 -24.97
C ILE A 118 -63.08 28.54 -26.12
N GLN A 119 -62.76 27.94 -27.29
CA GLN A 119 -63.67 27.94 -28.43
C GLN A 119 -64.93 27.10 -28.14
N THR A 120 -64.76 25.89 -27.59
CA THR A 120 -65.84 24.97 -27.23
C THR A 120 -66.76 25.57 -26.16
N GLU A 121 -66.23 26.23 -25.13
CA GLU A 121 -67.00 26.96 -24.13
C GLU A 121 -67.91 28.05 -24.76
N ARG A 122 -67.38 28.81 -25.72
CA ARG A 122 -68.18 29.82 -26.45
C ARG A 122 -69.28 29.17 -27.28
N VAL A 123 -69.03 28.05 -27.96
CA VAL A 123 -69.98 27.28 -28.74
C VAL A 123 -71.10 26.79 -27.82
N PHE A 124 -70.81 26.17 -26.66
CA PHE A 124 -71.81 25.70 -25.71
C PHE A 124 -72.61 26.85 -25.08
N ALA A 125 -72.02 28.02 -24.86
CA ALA A 125 -72.78 29.19 -24.37
C ALA A 125 -73.75 29.71 -25.41
N LEU A 126 -73.50 29.60 -26.69
CA LEU A 126 -74.39 29.97 -27.78
C LEU A 126 -75.50 28.89 -28.01
N GLU A 127 -75.14 27.58 -27.91
CA GLU A 127 -76.09 26.47 -27.96
C GLU A 127 -77.13 26.62 -26.87
N LYS A 128 -76.69 26.87 -25.62
CA LYS A 128 -77.60 27.08 -24.46
C LYS A 128 -78.60 28.23 -24.64
N LYS A 129 -78.22 29.20 -25.47
CA LYS A 129 -79.06 30.32 -25.86
C LYS A 129 -79.94 30.02 -27.08
N GLY A 130 -79.88 28.81 -27.66
CA GLY A 130 -80.55 28.47 -28.89
C GLY A 130 -80.12 29.14 -30.17
N LEU A 131 -78.89 29.72 -30.18
CA LEU A 131 -78.36 30.50 -31.31
C LEU A 131 -77.58 29.72 -32.37
N ILE A 132 -77.32 28.40 -32.06
CA ILE A 132 -76.65 27.48 -32.99
C ILE A 132 -77.31 26.09 -32.97
N ALA A 133 -77.04 25.30 -34.03
CA ALA A 133 -77.53 23.94 -34.15
C ALA A 133 -76.80 22.98 -33.20
N VAL A 134 -77.48 21.97 -32.63
CA VAL A 134 -76.88 20.92 -31.74
C VAL A 134 -75.67 20.23 -32.45
N SER A 135 -75.81 19.98 -33.78
CA SER A 135 -74.68 19.38 -34.53
C SER A 135 -73.39 20.16 -34.46
N LYS A 136 -73.46 21.47 -34.34
CA LYS A 136 -72.25 22.30 -34.18
C LYS A 136 -71.61 22.16 -32.79
N ALA A 137 -72.45 21.97 -31.78
CA ALA A 137 -71.97 21.68 -30.44
C ALA A 137 -71.35 20.27 -30.33
N ASP A 138 -71.90 19.30 -31.07
CA ASP A 138 -71.34 17.94 -31.13
C ASP A 138 -70.03 17.89 -31.90
N ASP A 139 -69.92 18.66 -33.01
CA ASP A 139 -68.65 18.87 -33.73
C ASP A 139 -67.55 19.46 -32.80
N ALA A 140 -67.91 20.47 -32.00
CA ALA A 140 -66.98 21.08 -31.05
C ALA A 140 -66.54 20.14 -29.93
N ARG A 141 -67.45 19.25 -29.41
CA ARG A 141 -67.09 18.19 -28.48
C ARG A 141 -66.10 17.21 -29.07
N GLY A 142 -66.34 16.78 -30.32
CA GLY A 142 -65.41 15.91 -31.04
C GLY A 142 -64.02 16.51 -31.21
N GLN A 143 -63.95 17.80 -31.59
CA GLN A 143 -62.66 18.49 -31.74
C GLN A 143 -61.95 18.69 -30.39
N LEU A 144 -62.68 18.98 -29.32
CA LEU A 144 -62.10 19.06 -27.97
C LEU A 144 -61.52 17.72 -27.54
N ALA A 145 -62.29 16.64 -27.72
CA ALA A 145 -61.83 15.27 -27.37
C ALA A 145 -60.57 14.86 -28.19
N GLU A 146 -60.52 15.24 -29.47
CA GLU A 146 -59.34 15.01 -30.30
C GLU A 146 -58.10 15.79 -29.77
N SER A 147 -58.32 17.09 -29.39
CA SER A 147 -57.24 17.91 -28.85
C SER A 147 -56.77 17.40 -27.48
N GLU A 148 -57.67 16.90 -26.62
CA GLU A 148 -57.32 16.26 -25.34
C GLU A 148 -56.51 14.97 -25.56
N ALA A 149 -56.90 14.13 -26.52
CA ALA A 149 -56.14 12.94 -26.88
C ALA A 149 -54.73 13.27 -27.42
N ASN A 150 -54.61 14.31 -28.25
CA ASN A 150 -53.29 14.76 -28.74
C ASN A 150 -52.39 15.30 -27.63
N TYR A 151 -52.94 15.99 -26.63
CA TYR A 151 -52.18 16.45 -25.44
C TYR A 151 -51.72 15.25 -24.63
N GLU A 152 -52.55 14.27 -24.32
CA GLU A 152 -52.19 13.06 -23.56
C GLU A 152 -51.15 12.23 -24.33
N ASN A 153 -51.22 12.14 -25.66
CA ASN A 153 -50.23 11.49 -26.47
C ASN A 153 -48.84 12.21 -26.39
N ALA A 154 -48.83 13.54 -26.53
CA ALA A 154 -47.62 14.32 -26.41
C ALA A 154 -46.98 14.21 -25.01
N LYS A 155 -47.82 14.13 -23.97
CA LYS A 155 -47.37 13.91 -22.59
C LYS A 155 -46.74 12.54 -22.40
N ALA A 156 -47.35 11.48 -22.97
CA ALA A 156 -46.81 10.13 -22.94
C ALA A 156 -45.46 10.02 -23.71
N ASP A 157 -45.35 10.73 -24.85
CA ASP A 157 -44.12 10.81 -25.61
C ASP A 157 -42.99 11.47 -24.80
N LEU A 158 -43.29 12.54 -24.07
CA LEU A 158 -42.31 13.18 -23.19
C LEU A 158 -41.84 12.26 -22.07
N GLU A 159 -42.76 11.58 -21.40
CA GLU A 159 -42.40 10.61 -20.34
C GLU A 159 -41.55 9.46 -20.86
N LYS A 160 -41.87 8.95 -22.05
CA LYS A 160 -41.04 7.94 -22.75
C LYS A 160 -39.64 8.45 -23.07
N ALA A 161 -39.52 9.70 -23.53
CA ALA A 161 -38.21 10.30 -23.82
C ALA A 161 -37.38 10.48 -22.55
N LYS A 162 -38.00 10.95 -21.45
CA LYS A 162 -37.35 11.06 -20.13
C LYS A 162 -36.88 9.70 -19.60
N GLN A 163 -37.73 8.66 -19.70
CA GLN A 163 -37.34 7.31 -19.28
C GLN A 163 -36.16 6.73 -20.08
N ARG A 164 -36.05 7.09 -21.37
CA ARG A 164 -34.88 6.70 -22.19
C ARG A 164 -33.61 7.43 -21.78
N LEU A 165 -33.71 8.71 -21.48
CA LEU A 165 -32.59 9.52 -21.04
C LEU A 165 -32.08 9.02 -19.69
N GLY A 166 -32.99 8.75 -18.75
CA GLY A 166 -32.66 8.53 -17.33
C GLY A 166 -32.12 9.82 -16.70
N ASP A 167 -31.04 9.69 -15.94
CA ASP A 167 -30.34 10.85 -15.40
C ASP A 167 -29.60 11.59 -16.52
N ASP A 168 -29.57 12.92 -16.46
CA ASP A 168 -28.92 13.75 -17.48
C ASP A 168 -27.47 14.07 -17.08
N GLY A 169 -26.63 14.28 -18.08
CA GLY A 169 -25.23 14.68 -17.90
C GLY A 169 -24.35 13.58 -17.32
N ILE A 170 -23.42 13.98 -16.47
CA ILE A 170 -22.36 13.08 -15.92
C ILE A 170 -22.95 11.98 -15.04
N GLU A 171 -24.12 12.18 -14.41
CA GLU A 171 -24.77 11.19 -13.55
C GLU A 171 -25.44 10.05 -14.35
N ASN A 172 -25.49 10.18 -15.68
CA ASN A 172 -26.05 9.14 -16.52
C ASN A 172 -25.27 7.84 -16.41
N PRO A 173 -25.93 6.68 -16.14
CA PRO A 173 -25.26 5.39 -15.96
C PRO A 173 -24.40 4.94 -17.12
N LYS A 174 -24.69 5.39 -18.38
CA LYS A 174 -23.87 5.09 -19.55
C LYS A 174 -22.53 5.81 -19.48
N ILE A 175 -22.56 7.10 -19.15
CA ILE A 175 -21.35 7.91 -18.99
C ILE A 175 -20.52 7.40 -17.82
N GLN A 176 -21.15 7.13 -16.68
CA GLN A 176 -20.47 6.55 -15.51
C GLN A 176 -19.76 5.25 -15.81
N ARG A 177 -20.39 4.36 -16.55
CA ARG A 177 -19.77 3.09 -16.98
C ARG A 177 -18.56 3.32 -17.90
N ALA A 178 -18.68 4.23 -18.84
CA ALA A 178 -17.59 4.56 -19.75
C ALA A 178 -16.41 5.25 -19.02
N LEU A 179 -16.69 6.13 -18.05
CA LEU A 179 -15.68 6.73 -17.18
C LEU A 179 -14.95 5.70 -16.33
N ALA A 180 -15.69 4.73 -15.76
CA ALA A 180 -15.08 3.65 -15.00
C ALA A 180 -14.17 2.77 -15.87
N ALA A 181 -14.58 2.48 -17.12
CA ALA A 181 -13.77 1.72 -18.06
C ALA A 181 -12.51 2.49 -18.49
N LEU A 182 -12.61 3.82 -18.65
CA LEU A 182 -11.44 4.66 -18.93
C LEU A 182 -10.47 4.67 -17.74
N ALA A 183 -10.96 4.85 -16.52
CA ALA A 183 -10.13 4.83 -15.32
C ALA A 183 -9.41 3.48 -15.13
N ASP A 184 -10.06 2.36 -15.42
CA ASP A 184 -9.45 1.03 -15.40
C ASP A 184 -8.33 0.91 -16.45
N ALA A 185 -8.56 1.40 -17.67
CA ALA A 185 -7.56 1.38 -18.73
C ALA A 185 -6.35 2.30 -18.42
N GLU A 186 -6.58 3.46 -17.81
CA GLU A 186 -5.52 4.37 -17.36
C GLU A 186 -4.68 3.74 -16.24
N LEU A 187 -5.32 3.10 -15.27
CA LEU A 187 -4.64 2.41 -14.17
C LEU A 187 -3.79 1.24 -14.69
N ASN A 188 -4.31 0.46 -15.64
CA ASN A 188 -3.57 -0.62 -16.28
C ASN A 188 -2.36 -0.10 -17.05
N LEU A 189 -2.47 1.06 -17.68
CA LEU A 189 -1.35 1.72 -18.36
C LEU A 189 -0.30 2.23 -17.36
N GLU A 190 -0.71 2.82 -16.23
CA GLU A 190 0.20 3.24 -15.16
C GLU A 190 1.00 2.06 -14.62
N TRP A 191 0.37 0.91 -14.44
CA TRP A 191 1.01 -0.31 -13.95
C TRP A 191 2.01 -0.94 -14.93
N THR A 192 2.13 -0.43 -16.16
CA THR A 192 3.21 -0.84 -17.06
C THR A 192 4.58 -0.31 -16.62
N GLU A 193 4.61 0.71 -15.77
CA GLU A 193 5.82 1.23 -15.14
C GLU A 193 5.90 0.75 -13.67
N LEU A 194 6.79 -0.18 -13.38
CA LEU A 194 7.05 -0.61 -12.01
C LEU A 194 7.94 0.42 -11.33
N ARG A 195 7.45 1.00 -10.24
CA ARG A 195 8.14 2.06 -9.49
C ARG A 195 8.54 1.60 -8.10
N ALA A 196 9.60 2.21 -7.57
CA ALA A 196 10.05 2.00 -6.19
C ALA A 196 9.02 2.56 -5.19
N PRO A 197 8.58 1.77 -4.19
CA PRO A 197 7.61 2.22 -3.20
C PRO A 197 8.18 3.21 -2.18
N ALA A 198 9.49 3.14 -1.92
CA ALA A 198 10.24 3.97 -0.98
C ALA A 198 11.68 4.15 -1.46
N THR A 199 12.50 4.88 -0.69
CA THR A 199 13.96 4.89 -0.91
C THR A 199 14.54 3.57 -0.40
N GLY A 200 15.35 2.89 -1.23
CA GLY A 200 15.85 1.57 -0.88
C GLY A 200 16.86 1.03 -1.86
N VAL A 201 17.19 -0.25 -1.72
CA VAL A 201 18.20 -0.96 -2.51
C VAL A 201 17.55 -2.09 -3.30
N ILE A 202 17.89 -2.20 -4.56
CA ILE A 202 17.45 -3.30 -5.42
C ILE A 202 18.32 -4.54 -5.14
N SER A 203 17.67 -5.66 -4.92
CA SER A 203 18.33 -6.95 -4.73
C SER A 203 17.66 -8.03 -5.57
N ASN A 204 18.41 -9.10 -5.85
CA ASN A 204 17.90 -10.28 -6.57
C ASN A 204 17.20 -9.93 -7.92
N LEU A 205 17.81 -9.03 -8.69
CA LEU A 205 17.32 -8.65 -10.02
C LEU A 205 17.74 -9.73 -11.02
N LEU A 206 16.80 -10.59 -11.43
CA LEU A 206 17.02 -11.73 -12.32
C LEU A 206 16.28 -11.59 -13.66
N ILE A 207 15.92 -10.37 -14.04
CA ILE A 207 15.17 -10.09 -15.28
C ILE A 207 16.02 -9.27 -16.26
N ALA A 208 15.70 -9.44 -17.54
CA ALA A 208 16.32 -8.69 -18.62
C ALA A 208 15.24 -8.24 -19.62
N PRO A 209 15.53 -7.23 -20.45
CA PRO A 209 14.67 -6.87 -21.57
C PRO A 209 14.34 -8.10 -22.42
N GLY A 210 13.07 -8.26 -22.81
CA GLY A 210 12.55 -9.44 -23.49
C GLY A 210 11.96 -10.52 -22.57
N THR A 211 12.15 -10.43 -21.25
CA THR A 211 11.48 -11.32 -20.28
C THR A 211 9.97 -11.06 -20.29
N TYR A 212 9.18 -12.12 -20.23
CA TYR A 212 7.73 -12.01 -20.13
C TYR A 212 7.30 -11.98 -18.68
N ALA A 213 6.86 -10.80 -18.22
CA ALA A 213 6.35 -10.58 -16.88
C ALA A 213 4.87 -11.00 -16.78
N ARG A 214 4.54 -11.75 -15.72
CA ARG A 214 3.15 -12.14 -15.42
C ARG A 214 2.68 -11.42 -14.16
N SER A 215 1.45 -10.94 -14.18
CA SER A 215 0.82 -10.36 -13.00
C SER A 215 0.90 -11.32 -11.81
N GLY A 216 1.34 -10.81 -10.65
CA GLY A 216 1.50 -11.59 -9.43
C GLY A 216 2.79 -12.43 -9.33
N GLN A 217 3.69 -12.37 -10.31
CA GLN A 217 4.98 -13.07 -10.27
C GLN A 217 6.10 -12.10 -9.86
N ASP A 218 6.92 -12.49 -8.89
CA ASP A 218 8.04 -11.69 -8.41
C ASP A 218 9.06 -11.44 -9.52
N LEU A 219 9.45 -10.19 -9.70
CA LEU A 219 10.48 -9.80 -10.68
C LEU A 219 11.82 -9.44 -10.02
N LEU A 220 11.78 -8.76 -8.90
CA LEU A 220 12.94 -8.35 -8.13
C LEU A 220 12.56 -8.16 -6.65
N THR A 221 13.56 -8.13 -5.79
CA THR A 221 13.40 -7.81 -4.37
C THR A 221 13.86 -6.38 -4.11
N PHE A 222 13.01 -5.61 -3.45
CA PHE A 222 13.32 -4.28 -2.97
C PHE A 222 13.56 -4.33 -1.47
N LEU A 223 14.67 -3.76 -1.01
CA LEU A 223 15.02 -3.62 0.40
C LEU A 223 14.78 -2.18 0.82
N ASP A 224 13.85 -1.98 1.74
CA ASP A 224 13.58 -0.64 2.28
C ASP A 224 14.77 -0.17 3.10
N ALA A 225 15.35 0.96 2.70
CA ALA A 225 16.50 1.55 3.36
C ALA A 225 16.10 2.53 4.48
N THR A 226 14.83 2.87 4.58
CA THR A 226 14.34 3.84 5.58
C THR A 226 14.05 3.19 6.93
N ASP A 227 13.82 1.88 6.97
CA ASP A 227 13.52 1.12 8.18
C ASP A 227 14.48 -0.06 8.33
N VAL A 228 15.67 0.22 8.84
CA VAL A 228 16.73 -0.77 9.10
C VAL A 228 16.93 -0.87 10.61
N TRP A 229 16.94 -2.11 11.13
CA TRP A 229 17.16 -2.35 12.55
C TRP A 229 18.07 -3.55 12.78
N VAL A 230 18.58 -3.68 13.99
CA VAL A 230 19.26 -4.89 14.44
C VAL A 230 18.29 -5.68 15.32
N GLU A 231 18.05 -6.92 14.92
CA GLU A 231 17.29 -7.88 15.71
C GLU A 231 18.27 -8.74 16.50
N ALA A 232 18.29 -8.55 17.82
CA ALA A 232 19.20 -9.23 18.72
C ALA A 232 18.43 -10.19 19.65
N TYR A 233 18.90 -11.40 19.78
CA TYR A 233 18.25 -12.46 20.57
C TYR A 233 18.89 -12.56 21.96
N PHE A 234 18.16 -12.16 22.98
CA PHE A 234 18.57 -12.23 24.38
C PHE A 234 17.78 -13.27 25.15
N THR A 235 18.38 -13.83 26.18
CA THR A 235 17.71 -14.80 27.05
C THR A 235 16.67 -14.08 27.93
N GLU A 236 15.60 -14.79 28.30
CA GLU A 236 14.55 -14.29 29.18
C GLU A 236 15.08 -13.63 30.48
N ASN A 237 16.13 -14.23 31.07
CA ASN A 237 16.76 -13.72 32.28
C ASN A 237 17.38 -12.33 32.11
N ASN A 238 17.81 -11.98 30.89
CA ASN A 238 18.46 -10.71 30.61
C ASN A 238 17.43 -9.62 30.39
N LEU A 239 16.24 -9.97 29.89
CA LEU A 239 15.18 -9.02 29.53
C LEU A 239 14.39 -8.47 30.73
N GLY A 240 14.40 -9.17 31.87
CA GLY A 240 13.59 -8.78 33.04
C GLY A 240 13.91 -7.40 33.63
N ARG A 241 14.98 -6.71 33.18
CA ARG A 241 15.36 -5.35 33.57
C ARG A 241 15.57 -4.42 32.41
N ALA A 242 15.45 -4.91 31.19
CA ALA A 242 15.56 -4.12 29.99
C ALA A 242 14.28 -3.28 29.80
N SER A 243 14.44 -2.06 29.33
CA SER A 243 13.33 -1.17 29.01
C SER A 243 13.52 -0.57 27.63
N VAL A 244 12.41 -0.19 27.00
CA VAL A 244 12.46 0.61 25.78
C VAL A 244 13.24 1.90 26.05
N GLY A 245 14.14 2.26 25.13
CA GLY A 245 15.05 3.39 25.30
C GLY A 245 16.36 3.05 26.00
N SER A 246 16.58 1.80 26.49
CA SER A 246 17.87 1.41 27.06
C SER A 246 18.99 1.51 26.01
N PRO A 247 20.16 2.09 26.36
CA PRO A 247 21.30 2.20 25.46
C PRO A 247 21.95 0.86 25.20
N VAL A 248 22.37 0.66 23.97
CA VAL A 248 23.10 -0.52 23.51
C VAL A 248 24.29 -0.09 22.64
N ASP A 249 25.33 -0.89 22.63
CA ASP A 249 26.41 -0.77 21.65
C ASP A 249 26.34 -1.98 20.71
N VAL A 250 26.45 -1.72 19.43
CA VAL A 250 26.38 -2.72 18.35
C VAL A 250 27.70 -2.72 17.58
N VAL A 251 28.21 -3.88 17.31
CA VAL A 251 29.32 -4.11 16.37
C VAL A 251 28.78 -4.91 15.20
N LEU A 252 28.92 -4.37 14.00
CA LEU A 252 28.54 -5.03 12.77
C LEU A 252 29.77 -5.74 12.18
N ASP A 253 29.65 -7.02 11.84
CA ASP A 253 30.78 -7.78 11.23
C ASP A 253 31.26 -7.15 9.92
N MET A 254 30.37 -6.47 9.23
CA MET A 254 30.66 -5.75 8.01
C MET A 254 31.58 -4.53 8.21
N HIS A 255 31.56 -3.94 9.43
CA HIS A 255 32.36 -2.77 9.78
C HIS A 255 33.24 -3.06 11.01
N PRO A 256 34.23 -3.94 10.86
CA PRO A 256 35.06 -4.34 11.97
C PRO A 256 35.78 -3.12 12.58
N GLY A 257 35.93 -3.12 13.89
CA GLY A 257 36.56 -2.00 14.62
C GLY A 257 35.65 -0.81 14.91
N GLN A 258 34.41 -0.78 14.36
CA GLN A 258 33.44 0.28 14.63
C GLN A 258 32.40 -0.18 15.66
N ILE A 259 32.09 0.69 16.60
CA ILE A 259 31.00 0.49 17.56
C ILE A 259 29.94 1.53 17.23
N VAL A 260 28.74 1.06 16.92
CA VAL A 260 27.61 1.91 16.60
C VAL A 260 26.69 1.96 17.82
N PRO A 261 26.43 3.15 18.39
CA PRO A 261 25.49 3.29 19.50
C PRO A 261 24.07 3.08 18.98
N GLY A 262 23.26 2.32 19.73
CA GLY A 262 21.87 2.06 19.43
C GLY A 262 20.98 2.23 20.64
N VAL A 263 19.69 2.14 20.42
CA VAL A 263 18.67 2.15 21.47
C VAL A 263 17.65 1.03 21.22
N ILE A 264 17.16 0.45 22.30
CA ILE A 264 16.10 -0.54 22.25
C ILE A 264 14.80 0.15 21.88
N GLU A 265 14.20 -0.25 20.76
CA GLU A 265 12.91 0.26 20.30
C GLU A 265 11.75 -0.57 20.85
N SER A 266 11.89 -1.88 20.81
CA SER A 266 10.82 -2.78 21.26
C SER A 266 11.33 -4.17 21.61
N PHE A 267 10.50 -4.89 22.37
CA PHE A 267 10.69 -6.30 22.72
C PHE A 267 9.57 -7.13 22.11
N SER A 268 9.91 -8.27 21.54
CA SER A 268 8.87 -9.24 21.18
C SER A 268 8.38 -9.96 22.45
N SER A 269 7.06 -10.00 22.62
CA SER A 269 6.43 -10.70 23.74
C SER A 269 6.23 -12.19 23.49
N ALA A 270 6.53 -12.66 22.29
CA ALA A 270 6.32 -14.05 21.91
C ALA A 270 7.34 -14.49 20.84
N VAL A 271 7.69 -15.77 20.87
CA VAL A 271 8.55 -16.43 19.86
C VAL A 271 7.88 -17.71 19.39
N SER A 272 8.14 -18.10 18.14
CA SER A 272 7.71 -19.39 17.62
C SER A 272 8.71 -20.48 18.04
N LEU A 273 8.19 -21.62 18.51
CA LEU A 273 9.03 -22.80 18.83
C LEU A 273 9.27 -23.70 17.61
N SER A 274 8.55 -23.46 16.52
CA SER A 274 8.67 -24.23 15.29
C SER A 274 8.13 -23.42 14.12
N GLY A 275 8.99 -22.87 13.29
CA GLY A 275 8.53 -22.12 12.10
C GLY A 275 9.63 -21.27 11.51
N GLY A 276 9.38 -20.76 10.30
CA GLY A 276 10.24 -19.86 9.57
C GLY A 276 9.92 -18.38 9.83
N ASP A 277 10.78 -17.51 9.35
CA ASP A 277 10.61 -16.04 9.37
C ASP A 277 9.66 -15.59 8.24
N GLU A 278 8.43 -16.12 8.20
CA GLU A 278 7.44 -15.64 7.23
C GLU A 278 6.70 -14.40 7.73
N PRO A 279 6.31 -13.48 6.86
CA PRO A 279 5.53 -12.30 7.24
C PRO A 279 4.25 -12.69 8.00
N GLY A 280 4.07 -12.11 9.18
CA GLY A 280 2.90 -12.38 10.05
C GLY A 280 3.08 -13.57 11.00
N GLN A 281 4.19 -14.30 10.93
CA GLN A 281 4.53 -15.34 11.90
C GLN A 281 5.41 -14.79 13.02
N LEU A 282 5.42 -15.50 14.15
CA LEU A 282 6.31 -15.17 15.26
C LEU A 282 7.76 -15.51 14.88
N ALA A 283 8.69 -14.64 15.25
CA ALA A 283 10.12 -14.86 15.05
C ALA A 283 10.58 -16.17 15.68
N SER A 284 11.40 -16.91 14.96
CA SER A 284 11.96 -18.19 15.43
C SER A 284 13.40 -18.00 15.91
N PRO A 285 13.69 -18.16 17.20
CA PRO A 285 15.04 -18.07 17.68
C PRO A 285 15.90 -19.22 17.13
N PRO A 286 17.19 -18.98 16.88
CA PRO A 286 18.10 -20.04 16.46
C PRO A 286 18.17 -21.12 17.56
N SER A 287 17.76 -22.35 17.22
CA SER A 287 17.76 -23.47 18.16
C SER A 287 19.15 -24.13 18.24
N THR A 288 19.76 -24.13 19.42
CA THR A 288 20.89 -24.97 19.76
C THR A 288 20.41 -26.28 20.40
N LYS A 289 20.70 -27.40 19.78
CA LYS A 289 20.32 -28.71 20.34
C LYS A 289 21.41 -29.12 21.36
N GLY A 290 21.12 -28.94 22.67
CA GLY A 290 21.97 -29.34 23.78
C GLY A 290 21.29 -30.34 24.72
N PHE A 291 22.07 -31.07 25.54
CA PHE A 291 21.55 -32.01 26.57
C PHE A 291 20.97 -31.28 27.80
N LEU A 292 21.31 -30.02 28.00
CA LEU A 292 20.81 -29.14 29.07
C LEU A 292 19.69 -28.26 28.53
N ARG A 293 18.69 -27.94 29.35
CA ARG A 293 17.65 -26.98 29.04
C ARG A 293 18.31 -25.61 28.75
N GLU A 294 18.26 -25.19 27.52
CA GLU A 294 18.69 -23.86 27.14
C GLU A 294 17.56 -22.86 27.43
N PRO A 295 17.87 -21.65 27.95
CA PRO A 295 16.87 -20.62 28.11
C PRO A 295 16.39 -20.14 26.74
N GLU A 296 15.09 -19.93 26.62
CA GLU A 296 14.48 -19.33 25.44
C GLU A 296 15.04 -17.95 25.19
N ARG A 297 15.16 -17.61 23.90
CA ARG A 297 15.68 -16.32 23.46
C ARG A 297 14.57 -15.50 22.81
N PHE A 298 14.49 -14.26 23.17
CA PHE A 298 13.48 -13.33 22.67
C PHE A 298 14.15 -12.27 21.81
N PRO A 299 13.59 -11.94 20.63
CA PRO A 299 14.11 -10.90 19.78
C PRO A 299 13.84 -9.52 20.37
N VAL A 300 14.85 -8.70 20.30
CA VAL A 300 14.84 -7.29 20.70
C VAL A 300 15.16 -6.47 19.46
N ARG A 301 14.29 -5.53 19.12
CA ARG A 301 14.50 -4.60 18.03
C ARG A 301 15.31 -3.42 18.52
N ILE A 302 16.41 -3.16 17.86
CA ILE A 302 17.38 -2.11 18.17
C ILE A 302 17.48 -1.19 16.96
N VAL A 303 17.23 0.09 17.16
CA VAL A 303 17.42 1.12 16.15
C VAL A 303 18.78 1.78 16.37
N LEU A 304 19.47 2.04 15.28
CA LEU A 304 20.77 2.69 15.25
C LEU A 304 20.57 4.13 14.77
N PRO A 305 20.55 5.15 15.66
CA PRO A 305 20.39 6.54 15.27
C PRO A 305 21.48 6.99 14.31
N GLY A 306 21.09 7.51 13.14
CA GLY A 306 22.02 7.92 12.10
C GLY A 306 22.43 6.80 11.12
N TYR A 307 21.94 5.58 11.32
CA TYR A 307 22.12 4.48 10.39
C TYR A 307 20.89 4.39 9.48
N GLU A 308 20.73 5.40 8.64
CA GLU A 308 19.74 5.39 7.56
C GLU A 308 20.45 4.94 6.29
N ALA A 309 20.02 3.84 5.73
CA ALA A 309 20.56 3.29 4.49
C ALA A 309 20.17 4.17 3.29
N GLY A 310 20.72 5.33 3.17
CA GLY A 310 20.40 6.29 2.12
C GLY A 310 21.30 7.51 2.12
N ASN A 311 22.08 7.72 3.18
CA ASN A 311 23.13 8.72 3.15
C ASN A 311 24.31 8.17 2.34
N ALA A 312 24.33 8.54 1.06
CA ALA A 312 25.40 8.15 0.12
C ALA A 312 26.80 8.67 0.51
N GLU A 313 26.92 9.46 1.57
CA GLU A 313 28.19 9.97 2.09
C GLU A 313 28.83 9.06 3.14
N ASP A 314 28.04 8.22 3.83
CA ASP A 314 28.59 7.19 4.71
C ASP A 314 28.59 5.85 3.97
N ASP A 315 29.78 5.29 3.78
CA ASP A 315 30.11 4.00 3.13
C ASP A 315 29.48 2.78 3.84
N LEU A 316 28.37 3.00 4.57
CA LEU A 316 27.61 2.03 5.34
C LEU A 316 26.63 1.27 4.45
N ARG A 317 27.19 0.42 3.59
CA ARG A 317 26.40 -0.61 2.90
C ARG A 317 25.88 -1.59 3.94
N PHE A 318 24.57 -1.61 4.18
CA PHE A 318 24.01 -2.64 5.03
C PHE A 318 23.80 -3.94 4.24
N GLN A 319 24.09 -5.06 4.87
CA GLN A 319 23.74 -6.37 4.33
C GLN A 319 22.60 -6.95 5.16
N LEU A 320 21.48 -7.20 4.50
CA LEU A 320 20.36 -7.88 5.13
C LEU A 320 20.81 -9.25 5.67
N ASN A 321 20.44 -9.56 6.89
CA ASN A 321 20.88 -10.73 7.66
C ASN A 321 22.38 -10.77 8.00
N GLY A 322 23.13 -9.66 7.79
CA GLY A 322 24.48 -9.52 8.31
C GLY A 322 24.54 -9.77 9.81
N GLN A 323 25.61 -10.40 10.30
CA GLN A 323 25.78 -10.70 11.72
C GLN A 323 26.19 -9.43 12.47
N ALA A 324 25.79 -9.39 13.73
CA ALA A 324 26.13 -8.32 14.65
C ALA A 324 26.32 -8.86 16.07
N ASP A 325 27.16 -8.19 16.82
CA ASP A 325 27.35 -8.39 18.26
C ASP A 325 26.74 -7.23 19.02
N VAL A 326 25.97 -7.50 20.07
CA VAL A 326 25.23 -6.50 20.82
C VAL A 326 25.47 -6.63 22.31
N ILE A 327 25.74 -5.51 22.98
CA ILE A 327 25.78 -5.39 24.42
C ILE A 327 24.77 -4.35 24.89
N MET A 328 23.97 -4.68 25.92
CA MET A 328 23.04 -3.75 26.56
C MET A 328 23.59 -3.20 27.86
N TYR A 329 23.22 -1.99 28.20
CA TYR A 329 23.60 -1.35 29.48
C TYR A 329 22.34 -1.14 30.32
N LEU A 330 22.05 -2.08 31.24
CA LEU A 330 20.83 -2.12 32.05
C LEU A 330 21.02 -1.55 33.46
N SER A 331 22.21 -0.98 33.76
CA SER A 331 22.55 -0.48 35.08
C SER A 331 23.24 0.87 34.97
N ASP A 332 22.95 1.77 35.92
CA ASP A 332 23.68 3.05 36.08
C ASP A 332 25.06 2.88 36.74
N ASN A 333 25.50 1.65 36.96
CA ASN A 333 26.81 1.39 37.59
C ASN A 333 27.94 1.64 36.57
N SER A 334 28.63 2.75 36.74
CA SER A 334 29.70 3.22 35.88
C SER A 334 30.83 2.19 35.68
N LEU A 335 31.19 1.42 36.70
CA LEU A 335 32.26 0.42 36.59
C LEU A 335 31.86 -0.74 35.72
N LEU A 336 30.63 -1.26 35.84
CA LEU A 336 30.16 -2.35 35.01
C LEU A 336 30.02 -1.93 33.57
N ASN A 337 29.46 -0.75 33.31
CA ASN A 337 29.35 -0.19 31.97
C ASN A 337 30.72 0.07 31.33
N MET A 338 31.72 0.49 32.12
CA MET A 338 33.11 0.67 31.62
C MET A 338 33.72 -0.67 31.16
N VAL A 339 33.51 -1.73 31.96
CA VAL A 339 33.99 -3.07 31.56
C VAL A 339 33.21 -3.62 30.36
N GLY A 340 31.89 -3.41 30.29
CA GLY A 340 31.10 -3.75 29.12
C GLY A 340 31.59 -3.06 27.85
N ARG A 341 31.91 -1.76 27.93
CA ARG A 341 32.49 -1.01 26.80
C ARG A 341 33.89 -1.53 26.42
N ALA A 342 34.70 -1.92 27.39
CA ALA A 342 36.00 -2.53 27.09
C ALA A 342 35.86 -3.89 26.41
N TYR A 343 34.86 -4.67 26.84
CA TYR A 343 34.55 -5.97 26.26
C TYR A 343 34.07 -5.84 24.81
N ILE A 344 33.08 -5.00 24.53
CA ILE A 344 32.58 -4.80 23.16
C ILE A 344 33.65 -4.22 22.24
N ARG A 345 34.57 -3.37 22.79
CA ARG A 345 35.72 -2.86 22.04
C ARG A 345 36.69 -3.98 21.66
N LEU A 346 36.90 -4.93 22.56
CA LEU A 346 37.73 -6.11 22.27
C LEU A 346 37.08 -7.00 21.20
N VAL A 347 35.74 -7.24 21.31
CA VAL A 347 34.98 -7.94 20.27
C VAL A 347 35.08 -7.24 18.93
N SER A 348 34.92 -5.91 18.91
CA SER A 348 35.09 -5.10 17.69
C SER A 348 36.48 -5.21 17.04
N ILE A 349 37.54 -5.41 17.83
CA ILE A 349 38.87 -5.64 17.28
C ILE A 349 39.01 -7.10 16.80
N LEU A 350 38.43 -8.04 17.51
CA LEU A 350 38.46 -9.46 17.12
C LEU A 350 37.65 -9.73 15.83
N SER A 351 36.62 -8.94 15.52
CA SER A 351 35.86 -9.07 14.29
C SER A 351 36.69 -8.81 13.01
N TYR A 352 37.91 -8.31 13.11
CA TYR A 352 38.86 -8.31 11.98
C TYR A 352 39.38 -9.72 11.64
N ALA A 353 39.14 -10.71 12.48
CA ALA A 353 39.72 -12.05 12.33
C ALA A 353 38.82 -13.07 11.63
N TYR A 354 37.57 -12.70 11.34
CA TYR A 354 36.63 -13.58 10.59
C TYR A 354 36.19 -13.01 9.28
#